data_38359a068a3578550178db0fafdc0efe
#
_entry.id   38359a068a3578550178db0fafdc0efe
#
_cell.length_a   1.000
_cell.length_b   1.000
_cell.length_c   1.000
_cell.angle_alpha   90.00
_cell.angle_beta   90.00
_cell.angle_gamma   90.00
#
_symmetry.space_group_name_H-M   'P 1'
#
loop_
_entity.id
_entity.type
_entity.pdbx_description
1 polymer ?
#
loop_
_entity_poly.entity_id
_entity_poly.type
_entity_poly.pdbx_seq_one_letter_code
_entity_poly.pdbx_strand_id
1 'polypeptide(L)'
;MSAISAAGLDSVLDKLDKRENTIIGTKGVYLSGGETQRVAIARAILKNSPIVIMDEASASIDADNEHELQKAFKRLMRGKTVIMIAHRLTSITGVDEILLVDHGHIVERGSHAQLMAQNGQYTHLYTIYTQANEWRVVND
;
A
#
# COMPACT_ATOMS: atom_id res chain seq x y z
N MET A 1 1.21 -21.29 -7.35
CA MET A 1 1.26 -19.96 -7.99
C MET A 1 2.62 -19.36 -7.67
N SER A 2 3.40 -18.93 -8.67
CA SER A 2 4.73 -18.33 -8.43
C SER A 2 4.59 -16.93 -7.79
N ALA A 3 5.63 -16.45 -7.10
CA ALA A 3 5.64 -15.09 -6.56
C ALA A 3 5.50 -14.02 -7.65
N ILE A 4 6.01 -14.30 -8.84
CA ILE A 4 5.89 -13.46 -10.04
C ILE A 4 4.42 -13.28 -10.43
N SER A 5 3.71 -14.40 -10.67
CA SER A 5 2.28 -14.35 -11.03
C SER A 5 1.42 -13.78 -9.90
N ALA A 6 1.77 -14.06 -8.63
CA ALA A 6 1.07 -13.49 -7.48
C ALA A 6 1.19 -11.97 -7.40
N ALA A 7 2.30 -11.41 -7.86
CA ALA A 7 2.55 -9.97 -7.92
C ALA A 7 2.12 -9.30 -9.24
N GLY A 8 1.55 -10.06 -10.20
CA GLY A 8 1.13 -9.53 -11.49
C GLY A 8 2.28 -9.08 -12.39
N LEU A 9 3.43 -9.77 -12.32
CA LEU A 9 4.63 -9.42 -13.06
C LEU A 9 4.78 -10.17 -14.38
N ASP A 10 3.91 -11.13 -14.71
CA ASP A 10 4.05 -11.95 -15.91
C ASP A 10 4.19 -11.09 -17.17
N SER A 11 3.29 -10.13 -17.37
CA SER A 11 3.30 -9.23 -18.53
C SER A 11 4.49 -8.26 -18.57
N VAL A 12 5.07 -7.96 -17.41
CA VAL A 12 6.29 -7.13 -17.32
C VAL A 12 7.50 -7.95 -17.76
N LEU A 13 7.62 -9.16 -17.25
CA LEU A 13 8.73 -10.06 -17.60
C LEU A 13 8.72 -10.46 -19.09
N ASP A 14 7.54 -10.59 -19.69
CA ASP A 14 7.41 -10.93 -21.13
C ASP A 14 7.94 -9.82 -22.06
N LYS A 15 8.06 -8.58 -21.56
CA LYS A 15 8.65 -7.46 -22.28
C LYS A 15 10.18 -7.36 -22.12
N LEU A 16 10.76 -8.17 -21.23
CA LEU A 16 12.18 -8.10 -20.90
C LEU A 16 12.95 -9.25 -21.55
N ASP A 17 13.98 -8.96 -22.34
CA ASP A 17 14.76 -9.94 -23.13
C ASP A 17 15.32 -11.09 -22.27
N LYS A 18 15.70 -10.81 -21.02
CA LYS A 18 16.27 -11.79 -20.06
C LYS A 18 15.31 -12.13 -18.93
N ARG A 19 14.01 -11.76 -19.07
CA ARG A 19 12.98 -12.01 -18.06
C ARG A 19 13.47 -11.67 -16.64
N GLU A 20 13.38 -12.60 -15.70
CA GLU A 20 13.82 -12.43 -14.30
C GLU A 20 15.33 -12.18 -14.12
N ASN A 21 16.13 -12.44 -15.14
CA ASN A 21 17.58 -12.20 -15.13
C ASN A 21 17.95 -10.83 -15.71
N THR A 22 16.97 -9.99 -16.03
CA THR A 22 17.19 -8.66 -16.55
C THR A 22 17.75 -7.75 -15.45
N ILE A 23 18.82 -7.02 -15.74
CA ILE A 23 19.36 -6.01 -14.84
C ILE A 23 18.45 -4.78 -14.90
N ILE A 24 17.94 -4.35 -13.75
CA ILE A 24 17.08 -3.17 -13.60
C ILE A 24 17.81 -2.05 -12.85
N GLY A 25 17.40 -0.80 -13.10
CA GLY A 25 17.97 0.39 -12.48
C GLY A 25 19.03 1.09 -13.33
N THR A 26 19.93 1.85 -12.69
CA THR A 26 20.88 2.75 -13.35
C THR A 26 21.79 2.13 -14.41
N LYS A 27 22.02 0.83 -14.37
CA LYS A 27 22.83 0.07 -15.34
C LYS A 27 22.03 -0.88 -16.21
N GLY A 28 20.69 -0.73 -16.24
CA GLY A 28 19.80 -1.64 -16.95
C GLY A 28 18.50 -1.00 -17.37
N VAL A 29 17.44 -1.79 -17.41
CA VAL A 29 16.10 -1.34 -17.81
C VAL A 29 15.43 -0.58 -16.66
N TYR A 30 14.77 0.54 -16.97
CA TYR A 30 13.95 1.26 -16.01
C TYR A 30 12.54 0.69 -16.00
N LEU A 31 12.05 0.39 -14.79
CA LEU A 31 10.67 0.00 -14.55
C LEU A 31 9.85 1.23 -14.13
N SER A 32 8.55 1.22 -14.43
CA SER A 32 7.62 2.21 -13.89
C SER A 32 7.52 2.10 -12.35
N GLY A 33 6.98 3.12 -11.69
CA GLY A 33 6.78 3.08 -10.24
C GLY A 33 5.93 1.89 -9.78
N GLY A 34 4.84 1.61 -10.50
CA GLY A 34 3.96 0.46 -10.21
C GLY A 34 4.64 -0.89 -10.45
N GLU A 35 5.46 -1.00 -11.51
CA GLU A 35 6.24 -2.22 -11.79
C GLU A 35 7.30 -2.46 -10.71
N THR A 36 7.98 -1.40 -10.27
CA THR A 36 8.97 -1.47 -9.18
C THR A 36 8.32 -1.92 -7.87
N GLN A 37 7.14 -1.40 -7.54
CA GLN A 37 6.39 -1.84 -6.36
C GLN A 37 5.98 -3.30 -6.46
N ARG A 38 5.51 -3.77 -7.62
CA ARG A 38 5.18 -5.20 -7.82
C ARG A 38 6.39 -6.11 -7.67
N VAL A 39 7.58 -5.67 -8.09
CA VAL A 39 8.84 -6.41 -7.83
C VAL A 39 9.10 -6.51 -6.32
N ALA A 40 8.92 -5.43 -5.56
CA ALA A 40 9.05 -5.44 -4.11
C ALA A 40 8.05 -6.39 -3.44
N ILE A 41 6.78 -6.40 -3.91
CA ILE A 41 5.75 -7.33 -3.44
C ILE A 41 6.11 -8.78 -3.76
N ALA A 42 6.60 -9.08 -4.97
CA ALA A 42 7.04 -10.43 -5.34
C ALA A 42 8.15 -10.95 -4.42
N ARG A 43 9.11 -10.08 -4.10
CA ARG A 43 10.17 -10.38 -3.13
C ARG A 43 9.62 -10.68 -1.73
N ALA A 44 8.65 -9.88 -1.28
CA ALA A 44 8.01 -10.07 0.02
C ALA A 44 7.18 -11.36 0.08
N ILE A 45 6.47 -11.71 -1.02
CA ILE A 45 5.76 -12.98 -1.17
C ILE A 45 6.74 -14.16 -1.11
N LEU A 46 7.86 -14.07 -1.82
CA LEU A 46 8.88 -15.12 -1.86
C LEU A 46 9.52 -15.33 -0.48
N LYS A 47 9.81 -14.24 0.24
CA LYS A 47 10.35 -14.28 1.60
C LYS A 47 9.38 -14.91 2.60
N ASN A 48 8.08 -14.76 2.37
CA ASN A 48 6.99 -15.35 3.15
C ASN A 48 7.06 -15.12 4.66
N SER A 49 7.46 -13.93 5.09
CA SER A 49 7.47 -13.55 6.51
C SER A 49 6.06 -13.52 7.10
N PRO A 50 5.87 -13.95 8.38
CA PRO A 50 4.56 -13.89 9.05
C PRO A 50 4.12 -12.47 9.38
N ILE A 51 5.04 -11.52 9.45
CA ILE A 51 4.79 -10.11 9.70
C ILE A 51 5.27 -9.31 8.48
N VAL A 52 4.43 -8.42 7.98
CA VAL A 52 4.70 -7.51 6.87
C VAL A 52 4.55 -6.09 7.37
N ILE A 53 5.58 -5.27 7.19
CA ILE A 53 5.54 -3.83 7.48
C ILE A 53 5.49 -3.11 6.13
N MET A 54 4.50 -2.25 5.97
CA MET A 54 4.27 -1.49 4.75
C MET A 54 4.30 0.00 5.08
N ASP A 55 5.20 0.73 4.44
CA ASP A 55 5.14 2.18 4.37
C ASP A 55 4.39 2.53 3.09
N GLU A 56 3.23 3.18 3.21
CA GLU A 56 2.37 3.48 2.07
C GLU A 56 3.03 4.51 1.15
N ALA A 57 3.83 4.03 0.23
CA ALA A 57 4.30 4.82 -0.90
C ALA A 57 3.23 4.86 -2.00
N SER A 58 2.11 5.55 -1.76
CA SER A 58 1.10 5.80 -2.79
C SER A 58 1.48 7.03 -3.64
N ALA A 59 2.65 7.00 -4.27
CA ALA A 59 2.95 7.95 -5.32
C ALA A 59 2.13 7.57 -6.57
N SER A 60 1.35 8.53 -7.09
CA SER A 60 0.67 8.58 -8.40
C SER A 60 0.90 7.35 -9.30
N ILE A 61 0.05 6.35 -9.14
CA ILE A 61 0.03 5.16 -9.99
C ILE A 61 -1.15 5.34 -10.94
N ASP A 62 -0.96 5.07 -12.23
CA ASP A 62 -2.05 5.03 -13.19
C ASP A 62 -3.15 4.05 -12.75
N ALA A 63 -4.42 4.38 -12.99
CA ALA A 63 -5.58 3.62 -12.54
C ALA A 63 -5.52 2.13 -12.92
N ASP A 64 -5.01 1.79 -14.09
CA ASP A 64 -4.87 0.41 -14.56
C ASP A 64 -3.82 -0.38 -13.75
N ASN A 65 -2.74 0.28 -13.37
CA ASN A 65 -1.69 -0.29 -12.52
C ASN A 65 -2.12 -0.42 -11.06
N GLU A 66 -2.99 0.46 -10.57
CA GLU A 66 -3.50 0.44 -9.19
C GLU A 66 -4.29 -0.84 -8.91
N HIS A 67 -5.13 -1.28 -9.82
CA HIS A 67 -5.94 -2.50 -9.64
C HIS A 67 -5.09 -3.77 -9.48
N GLU A 68 -4.09 -3.96 -10.34
CA GLU A 68 -3.18 -5.10 -10.25
C GLU A 68 -2.30 -5.04 -9.00
N LEU A 69 -1.88 -3.83 -8.62
CA LEU A 69 -1.12 -3.61 -7.38
C LEU A 69 -1.96 -3.96 -6.15
N GLN A 70 -3.22 -3.54 -6.10
CA GLN A 70 -4.15 -3.87 -5.01
C GLN A 70 -4.39 -5.38 -4.88
N LYS A 71 -4.51 -6.10 -6.01
CA LYS A 71 -4.59 -7.57 -6.00
C LYS A 71 -3.32 -8.21 -5.44
N ALA A 72 -2.15 -7.70 -5.83
CA ALA A 72 -0.86 -8.19 -5.35
C ALA A 72 -0.71 -7.97 -3.83
N PHE A 73 -1.10 -6.80 -3.31
CA PHE A 73 -1.13 -6.52 -1.88
C PHE A 73 -2.05 -7.46 -1.12
N LYS A 74 -3.29 -7.65 -1.59
CA LYS A 74 -4.24 -8.58 -0.96
C LYS A 74 -3.67 -10.00 -0.86
N ARG A 75 -2.94 -10.45 -1.89
CA ARG A 75 -2.28 -11.76 -1.87
C ARG A 75 -1.13 -11.82 -0.87
N LEU A 76 -0.30 -10.76 -0.81
CA LEU A 76 0.81 -10.64 0.13
C LEU A 76 0.32 -10.68 1.58
N MET A 77 -0.75 -9.96 1.90
CA MET A 77 -1.28 -9.80 3.25
C MET A 77 -2.02 -11.02 3.78
N ARG A 78 -2.47 -11.91 2.92
CA ARG A 78 -3.34 -13.04 3.30
C ARG A 78 -2.71 -13.94 4.36
N GLY A 79 -3.37 -14.06 5.52
CA GLY A 79 -2.93 -14.92 6.63
C GLY A 79 -1.70 -14.40 7.37
N LYS A 80 -1.41 -13.09 7.30
CA LYS A 80 -0.25 -12.47 7.93
C LYS A 80 -0.67 -11.32 8.84
N THR A 81 0.20 -10.99 9.78
CA THR A 81 0.10 -9.73 10.53
C THR A 81 0.67 -8.61 9.67
N VAL A 82 -0.14 -7.58 9.42
CA VAL A 82 0.26 -6.43 8.58
C VAL A 82 0.29 -5.18 9.44
N ILE A 83 1.42 -4.49 9.45
CA ILE A 83 1.58 -3.17 10.04
C ILE A 83 1.72 -2.19 8.88
N MET A 84 0.77 -1.26 8.75
CA MET A 84 0.75 -0.27 7.67
C MET A 84 0.93 1.12 8.23
N ILE A 85 1.87 1.88 7.68
CA ILE A 85 2.00 3.32 7.91
C ILE A 85 1.19 4.02 6.82
N ALA A 86 0.09 4.66 7.21
CA ALA A 86 -0.84 5.23 6.26
C ALA A 86 -0.65 6.74 6.12
N HIS A 87 -0.53 7.21 4.89
CA HIS A 87 -0.58 8.62 4.51
C HIS A 87 -1.97 9.04 4.00
N ARG A 88 -2.82 8.07 3.64
CA ARG A 88 -4.22 8.29 3.24
C ARG A 88 -5.15 7.67 4.27
N LEU A 89 -5.85 8.50 5.03
CA LEU A 89 -6.74 8.02 6.10
C LEU A 89 -7.90 7.16 5.58
N THR A 90 -8.29 7.32 4.32
CA THR A 90 -9.33 6.49 3.70
C THR A 90 -8.90 5.04 3.48
N SER A 91 -7.60 4.76 3.36
CA SER A 91 -7.09 3.39 3.14
C SER A 91 -7.14 2.52 4.39
N ILE A 92 -7.26 3.12 5.58
CA ILE A 92 -7.23 2.41 6.87
C ILE A 92 -8.60 2.21 7.52
N THR A 93 -9.69 2.63 6.87
CA THR A 93 -11.04 2.48 7.45
C THR A 93 -11.49 1.03 7.63
N GLY A 94 -10.90 0.11 6.90
CA GLY A 94 -11.22 -1.33 6.92
C GLY A 94 -10.18 -2.21 7.62
N VAL A 95 -9.23 -1.64 8.35
CA VAL A 95 -8.25 -2.44 9.12
C VAL A 95 -8.81 -2.87 10.47
N ASP A 96 -8.22 -3.90 11.07
CA ASP A 96 -8.68 -4.44 12.35
C ASP A 96 -8.46 -3.45 13.50
N GLU A 97 -7.32 -2.77 13.52
CA GLU A 97 -6.96 -1.80 14.55
C GLU A 97 -6.14 -0.65 13.97
N ILE A 98 -6.44 0.55 14.40
CA ILE A 98 -5.72 1.79 14.11
C ILE A 98 -5.01 2.24 15.37
N LEU A 99 -3.74 2.62 15.23
CA LEU A 99 -2.93 3.21 16.29
C LEU A 99 -2.59 4.64 15.87
N LEU A 100 -3.11 5.63 16.61
CA LEU A 100 -2.70 7.02 16.44
C LEU A 100 -1.46 7.29 17.31
N VAL A 101 -0.37 7.66 16.64
CA VAL A 101 0.93 7.93 17.31
C VAL A 101 1.18 9.43 17.29
N ASP A 102 1.44 10.02 18.44
CA ASP A 102 1.83 11.41 18.59
C ASP A 102 2.99 11.53 19.59
N HIS A 103 4.00 12.32 19.25
CA HIS A 103 5.22 12.50 20.06
C HIS A 103 5.83 11.17 20.57
N GLY A 104 5.80 10.11 19.76
CA GLY A 104 6.37 8.82 20.11
C GLY A 104 5.51 7.94 21.02
N HIS A 105 4.26 8.37 21.32
CA HIS A 105 3.31 7.63 22.14
C HIS A 105 2.05 7.27 21.35
N ILE A 106 1.46 6.11 21.67
CA ILE A 106 0.12 5.78 21.17
C ILE A 106 -0.89 6.55 22.00
N VAL A 107 -1.56 7.54 21.37
CA VAL A 107 -2.53 8.42 22.03
C VAL A 107 -3.96 7.92 21.90
N GLU A 108 -4.27 7.23 20.79
CA GLU A 108 -5.57 6.59 20.56
C GLU A 108 -5.36 5.26 19.87
N ARG A 109 -6.25 4.29 20.17
CA ARG A 109 -6.25 2.97 19.51
C ARG A 109 -7.67 2.41 19.42
N GLY A 110 -7.98 1.72 18.34
CA GLY A 110 -9.26 1.06 18.10
C GLY A 110 -9.58 0.89 16.63
N SER A 111 -10.75 0.36 16.31
CA SER A 111 -11.26 0.35 14.95
C SER A 111 -11.66 1.76 14.50
N HIS A 112 -11.78 1.97 13.18
CA HIS A 112 -12.28 3.24 12.64
C HIS A 112 -13.59 3.69 13.32
N ALA A 113 -14.57 2.78 13.44
CA ALA A 113 -15.86 3.11 14.05
C ALA A 113 -15.73 3.52 15.54
N GLN A 114 -14.88 2.83 16.30
CA GLN A 114 -14.64 3.15 17.69
C GLN A 114 -13.99 4.53 17.85
N LEU A 115 -12.96 4.83 17.06
CA LEU A 115 -12.26 6.10 17.12
C LEU A 115 -13.14 7.27 16.67
N MET A 116 -13.96 7.08 15.63
CA MET A 116 -14.95 8.09 15.22
C MET A 116 -15.98 8.38 16.31
N ALA A 117 -16.43 7.36 17.04
CA ALA A 117 -17.38 7.53 18.15
C ALA A 117 -16.78 8.24 19.35
N GLN A 118 -15.46 8.17 19.55
CA GLN A 118 -14.75 8.86 20.64
C GLN A 118 -14.66 10.37 20.44
N ASN A 119 -14.85 10.87 19.20
CA ASN A 119 -14.67 12.28 18.83
C ASN A 119 -13.32 12.87 19.27
N GLY A 120 -12.27 12.05 19.23
CA GLY A 120 -10.92 12.41 19.64
C GLY A 120 -10.07 13.00 18.51
N GLN A 121 -8.76 12.90 18.67
CA GLN A 121 -7.77 13.43 17.74
C GLN A 121 -7.85 12.74 16.37
N TYR A 122 -8.09 11.43 16.35
CA TYR A 122 -8.31 10.67 15.10
C TYR A 122 -9.50 11.21 14.30
N THR A 123 -10.64 11.43 14.95
CA THR A 123 -11.85 11.97 14.31
C THR A 123 -11.58 13.34 13.69
N HIS A 124 -10.87 14.21 14.42
CA HIS A 124 -10.50 15.54 13.92
C HIS A 124 -9.63 15.45 12.67
N LEU A 125 -8.58 14.63 12.70
CA LEU A 125 -7.68 14.40 11.55
C LEU A 125 -8.44 13.80 10.34
N TYR A 126 -9.29 12.82 10.59
CA TYR A 126 -10.08 12.19 9.53
C TYR A 126 -11.04 13.17 8.85
N THR A 127 -11.72 14.02 9.64
CA THR A 127 -12.64 15.04 9.14
C THR A 127 -11.93 16.07 8.28
N ILE A 128 -10.79 16.60 8.74
CA ILE A 128 -9.99 17.56 7.97
C ILE A 128 -9.52 16.92 6.65
N TYR A 129 -9.05 15.67 6.72
CA TYR A 129 -8.55 14.96 5.54
C TYR A 129 -9.64 14.75 4.49
N THR A 130 -10.85 14.35 4.91
CA THR A 130 -11.98 14.12 3.99
C THR A 130 -12.49 15.42 3.38
N GLN A 131 -12.62 16.48 4.16
CA GLN A 131 -12.98 17.80 3.66
C GLN A 131 -11.98 18.34 2.65
N ALA A 132 -10.68 18.22 2.91
CA ALA A 132 -9.64 18.65 1.97
C ALA A 132 -9.68 17.89 0.63
N ASN A 133 -10.04 16.61 0.65
CA ASN A 133 -10.18 15.82 -0.56
C ASN A 133 -11.46 16.17 -1.36
N GLU A 134 -12.57 16.47 -0.69
CA GLU A 134 -13.80 16.93 -1.34
C GLU A 134 -13.59 18.27 -2.06
N TRP A 135 -12.83 19.20 -1.48
CA TRP A 135 -12.49 20.49 -2.09
C TRP A 135 -11.66 20.34 -3.38
N ARG A 136 -10.80 19.34 -3.47
CA ARG A 136 -10.01 19.06 -4.69
C ARG A 136 -10.87 18.56 -5.84
N VAL A 137 -11.84 17.72 -5.57
CA VAL A 137 -12.73 17.12 -6.59
C VAL A 137 -13.71 18.14 -7.19
N VAL A 138 -14.04 19.22 -6.46
CA VAL A 138 -15.00 20.25 -6.93
C VAL A 138 -14.32 21.35 -7.77
N ASN A 139 -12.98 21.49 -7.71
CA ASN A 139 -12.23 22.57 -8.36
C ASN A 139 -11.28 22.10 -9.47
N ASP A 140 -11.28 20.83 -9.85
CA ASP A 140 -10.67 20.25 -11.05
C ASP A 140 -11.74 19.90 -12.09
#